data_6dc19dc4f94c3fc07a97b56db203c3c2
#
_entry.id   6dc19dc4f94c3fc07a97b56db203c3c2
#
_cell.length_a   1.000
_cell.length_b   1.000
_cell.length_c   1.000
_cell.angle_alpha   90.00
_cell.angle_beta   90.00
_cell.angle_gamma   90.00
#
_symmetry.space_group_name_H-M   'P 1'
#
loop_
_entity.id
_entity.type
_entity.pdbx_description
1 polymer ?
#
loop_
_entity_poly.entity_id
_entity_poly.type
_entity_poly.pdbx_seq_one_letter_code
_entity_poly.pdbx_strand_id
1 'polypeptide(L)'
;LVTSEKWSVAIEIDKEFSAELSEMNSVKVRFLKDDEYLWANVSVVSKDDHYYGILSFNNSMVRYAEERYLDLELILEDETGLKIPKTAKVEKEFFLVPEEYVTVGGNSKEAGVIRKKRNGSTEFVKATVYAQKDGKSYIASEELKKGDMLLCEDSNDTMALNEKGTLEGVYNINRGYAVFRQINILAESEEYYIVEENTSYGLTNYDRIALDGKGIKEDEVVFR
;
A
#
# COMPACT_ATOMS: atom_id res chain seq x y z
N LEU A 1 -14.97 -46.36 -1.50
CA LEU A 1 -13.49 -46.22 -1.57
C LEU A 1 -13.18 -45.02 -2.44
N VAL A 2 -12.55 -43.99 -1.87
CA VAL A 2 -12.08 -42.82 -2.64
C VAL A 2 -10.87 -43.28 -3.43
N THR A 3 -10.97 -43.22 -4.76
CA THR A 3 -9.91 -43.67 -5.69
C THR A 3 -9.12 -42.50 -6.30
N SER A 4 -9.52 -41.25 -6.05
CA SER A 4 -8.88 -40.05 -6.54
C SER A 4 -9.08 -38.92 -5.54
N GLU A 5 -8.08 -38.06 -5.37
CA GLU A 5 -8.20 -36.82 -4.59
C GLU A 5 -8.67 -35.62 -5.45
N LYS A 6 -8.96 -35.88 -6.73
CA LYS A 6 -9.47 -34.83 -7.62
C LYS A 6 -10.97 -34.65 -7.43
N TRP A 7 -11.37 -33.42 -7.22
CA TRP A 7 -12.75 -33.02 -7.05
C TRP A 7 -12.97 -31.58 -7.54
N SER A 8 -14.21 -31.17 -7.68
CA SER A 8 -14.51 -29.82 -8.16
C SER A 8 -15.74 -29.26 -7.46
N VAL A 9 -15.78 -27.96 -7.33
CA VAL A 9 -16.95 -27.18 -6.88
C VAL A 9 -17.43 -26.34 -8.06
N ALA A 10 -18.73 -26.33 -8.29
CA ALA A 10 -19.37 -25.45 -9.26
C ALA A 10 -20.03 -24.29 -8.51
N ILE A 11 -19.74 -23.08 -8.92
CA ILE A 11 -20.36 -21.85 -8.43
C ILE A 11 -21.10 -21.16 -9.56
N GLU A 12 -22.32 -20.71 -9.30
CA GLU A 12 -23.03 -19.85 -10.25
C GLU A 12 -22.53 -18.42 -10.13
N ILE A 13 -22.22 -17.80 -11.25
CA ILE A 13 -21.60 -16.47 -11.32
C ILE A 13 -22.33 -15.62 -12.35
N ASP A 14 -22.25 -14.31 -12.26
CA ASP A 14 -22.77 -13.41 -13.25
C ASP A 14 -21.85 -13.30 -14.49
N LYS A 15 -22.31 -12.62 -15.51
CA LYS A 15 -21.59 -12.46 -16.77
C LYS A 15 -20.30 -11.64 -16.62
N GLU A 16 -20.32 -10.61 -15.77
CA GLU A 16 -19.17 -9.72 -15.56
C GLU A 16 -18.05 -10.49 -14.87
N PHE A 17 -18.38 -11.16 -13.79
CA PHE A 17 -17.45 -11.98 -13.04
C PHE A 17 -16.95 -13.20 -13.84
N SER A 18 -17.77 -13.74 -14.77
CA SER A 18 -17.35 -14.83 -15.66
C SER A 18 -16.20 -14.41 -16.58
N ALA A 19 -16.20 -13.16 -17.06
CA ALA A 19 -15.13 -12.64 -17.90
C ALA A 19 -13.81 -12.51 -17.09
N GLU A 20 -13.88 -11.94 -15.89
CA GLU A 20 -12.74 -11.82 -14.98
C GLU A 20 -12.15 -13.19 -14.60
N LEU A 21 -13.01 -14.12 -14.19
CA LEU A 21 -12.59 -15.46 -13.77
C LEU A 21 -12.01 -16.28 -14.93
N SER A 22 -12.42 -16.00 -16.18
CA SER A 22 -11.89 -16.68 -17.39
C SER A 22 -10.44 -16.33 -17.69
N GLU A 23 -9.97 -15.16 -17.24
CA GLU A 23 -8.59 -14.72 -17.43
C GLU A 23 -7.63 -15.37 -16.42
N MET A 24 -8.18 -15.99 -15.38
CA MET A 24 -7.42 -16.64 -14.32
C MET A 24 -7.20 -18.12 -14.62
N ASN A 25 -5.98 -18.61 -14.43
CA ASN A 25 -5.68 -20.05 -14.50
C ASN A 25 -5.95 -20.75 -13.16
N SER A 26 -5.78 -20.03 -12.07
CA SER A 26 -5.99 -20.54 -10.71
C SER A 26 -6.46 -19.43 -9.77
N VAL A 27 -7.16 -19.82 -8.71
CA VAL A 27 -7.65 -18.92 -7.66
C VAL A 27 -7.44 -19.57 -6.30
N LYS A 28 -7.16 -18.76 -5.29
CA LYS A 28 -7.11 -19.20 -3.90
C LYS A 28 -8.51 -19.17 -3.32
N VAL A 29 -8.92 -20.27 -2.70
CA VAL A 29 -10.27 -20.48 -2.15
C VAL A 29 -10.15 -20.70 -0.65
N ARG A 30 -10.91 -19.94 0.12
CA ARG A 30 -11.10 -20.13 1.55
C ARG A 30 -12.40 -20.89 1.78
N PHE A 31 -12.34 -21.99 2.52
CA PHE A 31 -13.51 -22.75 2.94
C PHE A 31 -13.95 -22.27 4.32
N LEU A 32 -15.16 -21.71 4.43
CA LEU A 32 -15.65 -21.11 5.66
C LEU A 32 -15.96 -22.14 6.76
N LYS A 33 -16.09 -23.42 6.40
CA LYS A 33 -16.36 -24.53 7.34
C LYS A 33 -15.21 -24.72 8.34
N ASP A 34 -13.96 -24.63 7.89
CA ASP A 34 -12.77 -24.99 8.68
C ASP A 34 -11.61 -23.99 8.50
N ASP A 35 -11.88 -22.85 7.84
CA ASP A 35 -10.93 -21.78 7.59
C ASP A 35 -9.69 -22.24 6.78
N GLU A 36 -9.84 -23.29 5.98
CA GLU A 36 -8.79 -23.85 5.14
C GLU A 36 -8.66 -23.10 3.82
N TYR A 37 -7.43 -22.93 3.34
CA TYR A 37 -7.11 -22.26 2.08
C TYR A 37 -6.55 -23.27 1.09
N LEU A 38 -7.19 -23.41 -0.08
CA LEU A 38 -6.72 -24.28 -1.15
C LEU A 38 -6.62 -23.51 -2.46
N TRP A 39 -5.68 -23.91 -3.31
CA TRP A 39 -5.61 -23.44 -4.68
C TRP A 39 -6.47 -24.31 -5.59
N ALA A 40 -7.33 -23.68 -6.38
CA ALA A 40 -8.15 -24.31 -7.40
C ALA A 40 -7.68 -23.91 -8.79
N ASN A 41 -7.66 -24.86 -9.72
CA ASN A 41 -7.64 -24.52 -11.15
C ASN A 41 -9.03 -24.06 -11.56
N VAL A 42 -9.10 -23.00 -12.35
CA VAL A 42 -10.35 -22.37 -12.76
C VAL A 42 -10.70 -22.73 -14.19
N SER A 43 -11.98 -23.00 -14.44
CA SER A 43 -12.55 -22.98 -15.78
C SER A 43 -13.97 -22.41 -15.71
N VAL A 44 -14.37 -21.67 -16.74
CA VAL A 44 -15.72 -21.10 -16.84
C VAL A 44 -16.51 -21.84 -17.89
N VAL A 45 -17.75 -22.19 -17.58
CA VAL A 45 -18.69 -22.86 -18.46
C VAL A 45 -19.98 -22.04 -18.52
N SER A 46 -20.53 -21.83 -19.74
CA SER A 46 -21.86 -21.24 -19.89
C SER A 46 -22.86 -22.28 -20.35
N LYS A 47 -24.05 -22.26 -19.77
CA LYS A 47 -25.16 -23.13 -20.13
C LYS A 47 -26.49 -22.43 -19.92
N ASP A 48 -27.36 -22.40 -20.93
CA ASP A 48 -28.72 -21.84 -20.86
C ASP A 48 -28.75 -20.40 -20.33
N ASP A 49 -27.84 -19.53 -20.82
CA ASP A 49 -27.60 -18.14 -20.36
C ASP A 49 -27.13 -17.97 -18.92
N HIS A 50 -26.78 -19.06 -18.24
CA HIS A 50 -26.13 -19.04 -16.93
C HIS A 50 -24.63 -19.31 -17.06
N TYR A 51 -23.83 -18.68 -16.19
CA TYR A 51 -22.40 -18.87 -16.15
C TYR A 51 -22.01 -19.61 -14.87
N TYR A 52 -21.08 -20.54 -15.00
CA TYR A 52 -20.59 -21.34 -13.87
C TYR A 52 -19.07 -21.32 -13.84
N GLY A 53 -18.52 -20.96 -12.69
CA GLY A 53 -17.11 -21.18 -12.38
C GLY A 53 -16.92 -22.59 -11.85
N ILE A 54 -16.04 -23.37 -12.46
CA ILE A 54 -15.65 -24.71 -12.01
C ILE A 54 -14.28 -24.61 -11.35
N LEU A 55 -14.24 -24.82 -10.05
CA LEU A 55 -13.05 -24.78 -9.21
C LEU A 55 -12.58 -26.21 -8.99
N SER A 56 -11.44 -26.60 -9.56
CA SER A 56 -10.90 -27.95 -9.51
C SER A 56 -9.72 -28.06 -8.56
N PHE A 57 -9.81 -29.00 -7.62
CA PHE A 57 -8.82 -29.26 -6.59
C PHE A 57 -8.17 -30.63 -6.77
N ASN A 58 -6.92 -30.77 -6.29
CA ASN A 58 -6.14 -32.00 -6.40
C ASN A 58 -5.84 -32.65 -5.02
N ASN A 59 -6.35 -32.08 -3.95
CA ASN A 59 -6.12 -32.56 -2.58
C ASN A 59 -7.33 -32.26 -1.68
N SER A 60 -7.26 -32.68 -0.44
CA SER A 60 -8.23 -32.38 0.64
C SER A 60 -9.67 -32.87 0.39
N MET A 61 -9.91 -33.68 -0.63
CA MET A 61 -11.25 -34.20 -0.97
C MET A 61 -11.96 -34.84 0.24
N VAL A 62 -11.24 -35.59 1.05
CA VAL A 62 -11.80 -36.33 2.18
C VAL A 62 -12.47 -35.42 3.21
N ARG A 63 -12.00 -34.17 3.35
CA ARG A 63 -12.57 -33.17 4.27
C ARG A 63 -13.97 -32.72 3.90
N TYR A 64 -14.27 -32.74 2.59
CA TYR A 64 -15.49 -32.17 2.02
C TYR A 64 -16.37 -33.21 1.31
N ALA A 65 -15.97 -34.48 1.29
CA ALA A 65 -16.63 -35.55 0.54
C ALA A 65 -18.10 -35.82 0.98
N GLU A 66 -18.47 -35.48 2.20
CA GLU A 66 -19.83 -35.65 2.73
C GLU A 66 -20.70 -34.39 2.53
N GLU A 67 -20.11 -33.26 2.09
CA GLU A 67 -20.82 -32.03 1.92
C GLU A 67 -21.39 -31.92 0.51
N ARG A 68 -22.65 -31.54 0.43
CA ARG A 68 -23.31 -31.26 -0.86
C ARG A 68 -23.16 -29.80 -1.27
N TYR A 69 -23.07 -28.91 -0.31
CA TYR A 69 -22.88 -27.47 -0.48
C TYR A 69 -21.75 -27.02 0.44
N LEU A 70 -20.94 -26.13 -0.06
CA LEU A 70 -19.81 -25.56 0.65
C LEU A 70 -19.90 -24.04 0.55
N ASP A 71 -19.81 -23.39 1.70
CA ASP A 71 -19.62 -21.96 1.77
C ASP A 71 -18.13 -21.65 1.57
N LEU A 72 -17.84 -20.86 0.55
CA LEU A 72 -16.47 -20.53 0.16
C LEU A 72 -16.33 -19.07 -0.23
N GLU A 73 -15.11 -18.55 -0.09
CA GLU A 73 -14.69 -17.22 -0.48
C GLU A 73 -13.59 -17.36 -1.52
N LEU A 74 -13.74 -16.68 -2.67
CA LEU A 74 -12.69 -16.60 -3.67
C LEU A 74 -11.78 -15.43 -3.37
N ILE A 75 -10.49 -15.69 -3.27
CA ILE A 75 -9.46 -14.67 -3.11
C ILE A 75 -8.87 -14.41 -4.49
N LEU A 76 -9.44 -13.41 -5.18
CA LEU A 76 -9.12 -13.11 -6.57
C LEU A 76 -7.78 -12.40 -6.70
N GLU A 77 -7.44 -11.60 -5.71
CA GLU A 77 -6.17 -10.91 -5.63
C GLU A 77 -5.45 -11.39 -4.35
N ASP A 78 -4.44 -12.23 -4.51
CA ASP A 78 -3.47 -12.50 -3.45
C ASP A 78 -2.42 -11.37 -3.51
N GLU A 79 -2.88 -10.16 -3.20
CA GLU A 79 -2.00 -9.01 -3.12
C GLU A 79 -0.95 -9.31 -2.05
N THR A 80 0.26 -9.62 -2.52
CA THR A 80 1.41 -9.82 -1.63
C THR A 80 1.82 -8.47 -1.08
N GLY A 81 1.60 -8.26 0.20
CA GLY A 81 1.90 -7.00 0.86
C GLY A 81 1.84 -7.10 2.37
N LEU A 82 2.10 -5.99 3.02
CA LEU A 82 2.02 -5.89 4.47
C LEU A 82 0.59 -5.65 4.91
N LYS A 83 0.13 -6.43 5.87
CA LYS A 83 -1.20 -6.26 6.48
C LYS A 83 -1.13 -5.24 7.61
N ILE A 84 -1.90 -4.16 7.49
CA ILE A 84 -1.98 -3.11 8.51
C ILE A 84 -3.44 -2.87 8.94
N PRO A 85 -3.73 -2.59 10.22
CA PRO A 85 -5.09 -2.24 10.65
C PRO A 85 -5.53 -0.89 10.08
N LYS A 86 -6.80 -0.76 9.74
CA LYS A 86 -7.37 0.50 9.20
C LYS A 86 -7.18 1.68 10.15
N THR A 87 -7.20 1.44 11.45
CA THR A 87 -6.98 2.47 12.48
C THR A 87 -5.58 3.07 12.47
N ALA A 88 -4.60 2.37 11.90
CA ALA A 88 -3.23 2.87 11.78
C ALA A 88 -3.06 3.93 10.68
N LYS A 89 -3.97 3.96 9.69
CA LYS A 89 -3.89 4.89 8.55
C LYS A 89 -4.09 6.33 8.99
N VAL A 90 -3.18 7.19 8.53
CA VAL A 90 -3.24 8.64 8.70
C VAL A 90 -3.01 9.33 7.36
N GLU A 91 -3.51 10.56 7.27
CA GLU A 91 -3.25 11.47 6.16
C GLU A 91 -2.44 12.65 6.65
N LYS A 92 -1.39 13.02 5.89
CA LYS A 92 -0.52 14.14 6.24
C LYS A 92 -0.23 15.00 5.01
N GLU A 93 -0.25 16.32 5.20
CA GLU A 93 0.10 17.30 4.17
C GLU A 93 1.61 17.56 4.15
N PHE A 94 2.15 17.70 2.94
CA PHE A 94 3.55 18.02 2.65
C PHE A 94 3.63 19.12 1.63
N PHE A 95 4.74 19.84 1.58
CA PHE A 95 5.05 20.69 0.46
C PHE A 95 5.45 19.86 -0.76
N LEU A 96 4.99 20.28 -1.94
CA LEU A 96 5.34 19.67 -3.21
C LEU A 96 6.36 20.57 -3.92
N VAL A 97 7.47 19.97 -4.29
CA VAL A 97 8.52 20.60 -5.08
C VAL A 97 8.93 19.69 -6.22
N PRO A 98 9.27 20.20 -7.41
CA PRO A 98 9.90 19.38 -8.44
C PRO A 98 11.17 18.73 -7.89
N GLU A 99 11.46 17.50 -8.31
CA GLU A 99 12.61 16.74 -7.79
C GLU A 99 13.94 17.48 -7.95
N GLU A 100 14.08 18.26 -9.03
CA GLU A 100 15.27 19.08 -9.32
C GLU A 100 15.58 20.18 -8.31
N TYR A 101 14.60 20.56 -7.45
CA TYR A 101 14.82 21.52 -6.36
C TYR A 101 15.31 20.86 -5.07
N VAL A 102 15.28 19.52 -5.01
CA VAL A 102 15.81 18.79 -3.86
C VAL A 102 17.29 18.51 -4.09
N THR A 103 18.11 18.97 -3.16
CA THR A 103 19.57 18.77 -3.23
C THR A 103 20.08 18.15 -1.93
N VAL A 104 21.34 17.79 -1.90
CA VAL A 104 22.00 17.21 -0.73
C VAL A 104 22.96 18.22 -0.14
N GLY A 105 22.78 18.53 1.14
CA GLY A 105 23.63 19.47 1.85
C GLY A 105 25.09 19.01 1.95
N GLY A 106 26.03 19.88 1.59
CA GLY A 106 27.44 19.58 1.37
C GLY A 106 28.07 18.58 2.34
N ASN A 107 28.25 18.91 3.61
CA ASN A 107 28.95 18.05 4.56
C ASN A 107 28.07 17.01 5.27
N SER A 108 26.75 17.25 5.35
CA SER A 108 25.82 16.40 6.10
C SER A 108 25.27 15.23 5.31
N LYS A 109 25.32 15.30 3.97
CA LYS A 109 24.63 14.37 3.03
C LYS A 109 23.11 14.27 3.30
N GLU A 110 22.54 15.25 3.96
CA GLU A 110 21.11 15.30 4.25
C GLU A 110 20.37 15.97 3.07
N ALA A 111 19.18 15.44 2.77
CA ALA A 111 18.32 16.05 1.76
C ALA A 111 17.78 17.41 2.23
N GLY A 112 17.56 18.31 1.30
CA GLY A 112 17.02 19.64 1.57
C GLY A 112 16.78 20.41 0.30
N VAL A 113 16.55 21.72 0.47
CA VAL A 113 16.31 22.67 -0.61
C VAL A 113 17.14 23.92 -0.38
N ILE A 114 17.42 24.64 -1.45
CA ILE A 114 18.08 25.95 -1.35
C ILE A 114 17.02 27.03 -1.30
N ARG A 115 16.96 27.76 -0.19
CA ARG A 115 16.08 28.92 -0.01
C ARG A 115 16.81 30.21 -0.39
N LYS A 116 16.17 30.99 -1.23
CA LYS A 116 16.64 32.33 -1.61
C LYS A 116 16.00 33.39 -0.71
N LYS A 117 16.84 34.17 -0.01
CA LYS A 117 16.39 35.27 0.86
C LYS A 117 16.09 36.53 0.07
N ARG A 118 15.34 37.46 0.68
CA ARG A 118 14.99 38.76 0.04
C ARG A 118 16.21 39.62 -0.29
N ASN A 119 17.29 39.45 0.43
CA ASN A 119 18.57 40.15 0.17
C ASN A 119 19.39 39.51 -0.95
N GLY A 120 18.87 38.45 -1.59
CA GLY A 120 19.54 37.73 -2.68
C GLY A 120 20.49 36.61 -2.23
N SER A 121 20.80 36.51 -0.94
CA SER A 121 21.60 35.39 -0.43
C SER A 121 20.81 34.08 -0.44
N THR A 122 21.51 32.97 -0.52
CA THR A 122 20.94 31.63 -0.47
C THR A 122 21.36 30.91 0.79
N GLU A 123 20.53 30.00 1.25
CA GLU A 123 20.84 29.08 2.35
C GLU A 123 20.27 27.70 2.08
N PHE A 124 21.01 26.67 2.49
CA PHE A 124 20.49 25.30 2.49
C PHE A 124 19.57 25.12 3.69
N VAL A 125 18.37 24.61 3.42
CA VAL A 125 17.38 24.25 4.44
C VAL A 125 17.17 22.76 4.38
N LYS A 126 17.46 22.06 5.47
CA LYS A 126 17.22 20.64 5.60
C LYS A 126 15.73 20.35 5.49
N ALA A 127 15.38 19.39 4.66
CA ALA A 127 14.02 18.89 4.50
C ALA A 127 14.00 17.38 4.35
N THR A 128 13.06 16.73 5.02
CA THR A 128 12.87 15.30 4.88
C THR A 128 11.98 15.04 3.67
N VAL A 129 12.40 14.10 2.80
CA VAL A 129 11.60 13.63 1.67
C VAL A 129 10.80 12.42 2.12
N TYR A 130 9.47 12.47 1.92
CA TYR A 130 8.53 11.41 2.33
C TYR A 130 7.98 10.61 1.18
N ALA A 131 8.04 11.13 -0.03
CA ALA A 131 7.70 10.43 -1.26
C ALA A 131 8.27 11.17 -2.47
N GLN A 132 8.42 10.44 -3.57
CA GLN A 132 8.67 10.98 -4.90
C GLN A 132 7.67 10.35 -5.86
N LYS A 133 6.84 11.19 -6.48
CA LYS A 133 5.78 10.76 -7.42
C LYS A 133 5.63 11.80 -8.52
N ASP A 134 5.50 11.35 -9.76
CA ASP A 134 5.23 12.18 -10.93
C ASP A 134 6.22 13.36 -11.10
N GLY A 135 7.51 13.14 -10.80
CA GLY A 135 8.56 14.16 -10.90
C GLY A 135 8.51 15.21 -9.79
N LYS A 136 7.73 14.97 -8.72
CA LYS A 136 7.63 15.83 -7.55
C LYS A 136 8.05 15.11 -6.29
N SER A 137 8.73 15.81 -5.40
CA SER A 137 9.08 15.39 -4.06
C SER A 137 8.12 15.96 -3.03
N TYR A 138 7.62 15.11 -2.14
CA TYR A 138 6.84 15.50 -0.96
C TYR A 138 7.81 15.74 0.20
N ILE A 139 7.93 16.98 0.61
CA ILE A 139 8.92 17.37 1.62
C ILE A 139 8.29 18.04 2.83
N ALA A 140 8.93 17.87 4.00
CA ALA A 140 8.63 18.65 5.19
C ALA A 140 9.91 19.15 5.85
N SER A 141 9.79 20.31 6.47
CA SER A 141 10.82 20.94 7.32
C SER A 141 10.15 21.93 8.25
N GLU A 142 10.63 22.02 9.49
CA GLU A 142 10.16 23.02 10.45
C GLU A 142 10.51 24.45 10.04
N GLU A 143 11.54 24.61 9.22
CA GLU A 143 12.07 25.91 8.80
C GLU A 143 11.40 26.45 7.54
N LEU A 144 10.73 25.59 6.74
CA LEU A 144 10.07 25.98 5.48
C LEU A 144 8.67 26.51 5.73
N LYS A 145 8.34 27.58 5.01
CA LYS A 145 7.02 28.22 5.09
C LYS A 145 6.45 28.45 3.69
N LYS A 146 5.12 28.46 3.63
CA LYS A 146 4.42 28.85 2.40
C LYS A 146 4.89 30.23 1.93
N GLY A 147 5.27 30.32 0.65
CA GLY A 147 5.77 31.56 0.03
C GLY A 147 7.29 31.70 0.06
N ASP A 148 8.04 30.78 0.69
CA ASP A 148 9.50 30.78 0.60
C ASP A 148 9.92 30.60 -0.86
N MET A 149 10.94 31.36 -1.26
CA MET A 149 11.50 31.24 -2.61
C MET A 149 12.59 30.18 -2.61
N LEU A 150 12.39 29.14 -3.41
CA LEU A 150 13.38 28.08 -3.61
C LEU A 150 14.19 28.36 -4.88
N LEU A 151 15.44 27.94 -4.88
CA LEU A 151 16.37 28.04 -6.00
C LEU A 151 16.76 26.60 -6.44
N CYS A 152 16.61 26.32 -7.72
CA CYS A 152 17.18 25.13 -8.33
C CYS A 152 18.68 25.37 -8.57
N GLU A 153 19.53 24.51 -8.02
CA GLU A 153 20.99 24.66 -8.07
C GLU A 153 21.52 24.55 -9.50
N ASP A 154 20.96 23.66 -10.29
CA ASP A 154 21.44 23.34 -11.64
C ASP A 154 21.05 24.39 -12.68
N SER A 155 19.81 24.92 -12.62
CA SER A 155 19.25 25.86 -13.61
C SER A 155 19.26 27.29 -13.15
N ASN A 156 19.46 27.59 -11.87
CA ASN A 156 19.24 28.86 -11.22
C ASN A 156 17.78 29.38 -11.28
N ASP A 157 16.84 28.54 -11.66
CA ASP A 157 15.43 28.86 -11.64
C ASP A 157 14.93 29.03 -10.22
N THR A 158 13.91 29.86 -10.05
CA THR A 158 13.31 30.07 -8.73
C THR A 158 11.81 29.79 -8.76
N MET A 159 11.32 29.17 -7.70
CA MET A 159 9.88 28.95 -7.50
C MET A 159 9.45 29.37 -6.10
N ALA A 160 8.19 29.76 -5.95
CA ALA A 160 7.60 29.97 -4.64
C ALA A 160 7.01 28.68 -4.09
N LEU A 161 7.32 28.35 -2.87
CA LEU A 161 6.83 27.15 -2.17
C LEU A 161 5.37 27.32 -1.76
N ASN A 162 4.43 27.00 -2.66
CA ASN A 162 3.00 27.20 -2.44
C ASN A 162 2.18 25.92 -2.55
N GLU A 163 2.65 24.97 -3.35
CA GLU A 163 1.94 23.73 -3.62
C GLU A 163 2.06 22.77 -2.45
N LYS A 164 0.96 22.10 -2.11
CA LYS A 164 0.89 21.07 -1.11
C LYS A 164 0.21 19.84 -1.67
N GLY A 165 0.55 18.68 -1.14
CA GLY A 165 -0.09 17.40 -1.44
C GLY A 165 -0.23 16.58 -0.19
N THR A 166 -1.21 15.70 -0.19
CA THR A 166 -1.50 14.78 0.92
C THR A 166 -0.96 13.40 0.58
N LEU A 167 -0.34 12.76 1.56
CA LEU A 167 0.04 11.34 1.50
C LEU A 167 -0.75 10.56 2.54
N GLU A 168 -1.17 9.37 2.15
CA GLU A 168 -1.61 8.35 3.08
C GLU A 168 -0.40 7.61 3.65
N GLY A 169 -0.43 7.32 4.94
CA GLY A 169 0.68 6.67 5.61
C GLY A 169 0.32 6.13 6.99
N VAL A 170 1.33 5.65 7.67
CA VAL A 170 1.27 5.19 9.06
C VAL A 170 2.45 5.76 9.83
N TYR A 171 2.36 5.73 11.15
CA TYR A 171 3.50 6.04 12.01
C TYR A 171 4.27 4.75 12.34
N ASN A 172 5.49 4.64 11.81
CA ASN A 172 6.47 3.63 12.18
C ASN A 172 7.15 4.05 13.49
N ILE A 173 7.22 3.13 14.46
CA ILE A 173 7.86 3.38 15.75
C ILE A 173 9.32 2.91 15.69
N ASN A 174 10.21 3.87 15.45
CA ASN A 174 11.63 3.61 15.33
C ASN A 174 12.36 4.18 16.56
N ARG A 175 13.00 3.32 17.33
CA ARG A 175 13.74 3.66 18.55
C ARG A 175 12.95 4.53 19.54
N GLY A 176 11.62 4.34 19.60
CA GLY A 176 10.74 5.09 20.47
C GLY A 176 10.18 6.39 19.87
N TYR A 177 10.54 6.75 18.66
CA TYR A 177 10.00 7.91 17.94
C TYR A 177 9.03 7.48 16.85
N ALA A 178 7.97 8.27 16.68
CA ALA A 178 7.01 8.08 15.60
C ALA A 178 7.53 8.75 14.33
N VAL A 179 7.71 7.97 13.26
CA VAL A 179 8.17 8.44 11.95
C VAL A 179 7.11 8.11 10.92
N PHE A 180 6.63 9.12 10.19
CA PHE A 180 5.66 8.90 9.12
C PHE A 180 6.28 8.06 7.99
N ARG A 181 5.55 7.03 7.54
CA ARG A 181 5.87 6.21 6.39
C ARG A 181 4.70 6.20 5.44
N GLN A 182 4.96 6.52 4.17
CA GLN A 182 3.96 6.46 3.13
C GLN A 182 3.49 5.02 2.91
N ILE A 183 2.22 4.84 2.57
CA ILE A 183 1.66 3.55 2.13
C ILE A 183 1.02 3.68 0.75
N ASN A 184 1.11 2.62 -0.03
CA ASN A 184 0.31 2.41 -1.22
C ASN A 184 -0.63 1.24 -0.90
N ILE A 185 -1.94 1.50 -0.90
CA ILE A 185 -2.95 0.48 -0.61
C ILE A 185 -3.16 -0.34 -1.87
N LEU A 186 -2.97 -1.65 -1.76
CA LEU A 186 -3.18 -2.63 -2.81
C LEU A 186 -4.58 -3.25 -2.70
N ALA A 187 -5.00 -3.59 -1.50
CA ALA A 187 -6.31 -4.16 -1.22
C ALA A 187 -6.86 -3.70 0.12
N GLU A 188 -8.17 -3.82 0.30
CA GLU A 188 -8.91 -3.40 1.48
C GLU A 188 -9.88 -4.49 1.93
N SER A 189 -9.93 -4.75 3.25
CA SER A 189 -10.95 -5.58 3.90
C SER A 189 -11.74 -4.75 4.92
N GLU A 190 -12.62 -5.35 5.69
CA GLU A 190 -13.37 -4.62 6.72
C GLU A 190 -12.47 -4.03 7.82
N GLU A 191 -11.41 -4.72 8.21
CA GLU A 191 -10.59 -4.38 9.38
C GLU A 191 -9.17 -3.91 9.03
N TYR A 192 -8.66 -4.23 7.84
CA TYR A 192 -7.27 -3.96 7.47
C TYR A 192 -7.10 -3.56 6.00
N TYR A 193 -5.93 -2.98 5.71
CA TYR A 193 -5.41 -2.78 4.37
C TYR A 193 -4.25 -3.74 4.10
N ILE A 194 -4.11 -4.16 2.84
CA ILE A 194 -2.88 -4.72 2.30
C ILE A 194 -2.15 -3.58 1.61
N VAL A 195 -0.91 -3.33 2.00
CA VAL A 195 -0.10 -2.25 1.46
C VAL A 195 1.19 -2.79 0.85
N GLU A 196 1.68 -2.09 -0.16
CA GLU A 196 2.91 -2.43 -0.84
C GLU A 196 4.10 -2.41 0.12
N GLU A 197 4.95 -3.44 0.03
CA GLU A 197 6.15 -3.54 0.86
C GLU A 197 7.40 -3.10 0.10
N ASN A 198 8.46 -2.74 0.86
CA ASN A 198 9.78 -2.42 0.33
C ASN A 198 9.82 -1.25 -0.65
N THR A 199 8.88 -0.32 -0.58
CA THR A 199 8.97 0.94 -1.33
C THR A 199 9.98 1.88 -0.68
N SER A 200 10.57 2.79 -1.45
CA SER A 200 11.68 3.66 -1.00
C SER A 200 11.36 4.49 0.24
N TYR A 201 10.10 4.86 0.44
CA TYR A 201 9.63 5.70 1.56
C TYR A 201 8.54 5.01 2.39
N GLY A 202 8.27 3.74 2.10
CA GLY A 202 7.21 2.94 2.70
C GLY A 202 7.65 2.09 3.86
N LEU A 203 6.86 1.04 4.08
CA LEU A 203 7.08 0.05 5.11
C LEU A 203 7.90 -1.13 4.59
N THR A 204 8.61 -1.74 5.50
CA THR A 204 9.31 -3.02 5.30
C THR A 204 8.78 -4.05 6.28
N ASN A 205 9.04 -5.32 5.98
CA ASN A 205 8.69 -6.42 6.87
C ASN A 205 9.33 -6.23 8.26
N TYR A 206 8.59 -6.52 9.31
CA TYR A 206 8.96 -6.33 10.73
C TYR A 206 9.00 -4.88 11.22
N ASP A 207 8.60 -3.90 10.41
CA ASP A 207 8.39 -2.54 10.92
C ASP A 207 7.30 -2.54 12.00
N ARG A 208 7.56 -1.80 13.07
CA ARG A 208 6.58 -1.61 14.15
C ARG A 208 5.77 -0.37 13.85
N ILE A 209 4.47 -0.49 13.72
CA ILE A 209 3.59 0.64 13.47
C ILE A 209 2.68 0.91 14.66
N ALA A 210 2.24 2.15 14.80
CA ALA A 210 1.18 2.50 15.72
C ALA A 210 -0.14 1.89 15.23
N LEU A 211 -0.84 1.19 16.11
CA LEU A 211 -2.14 0.54 15.77
C LEU A 211 -3.27 1.55 15.62
N ASP A 212 -3.15 2.71 16.26
CA ASP A 212 -4.02 3.87 16.09
C ASP A 212 -3.15 5.08 15.76
N GLY A 213 -3.34 5.62 14.57
CA GLY A 213 -2.61 6.80 14.10
C GLY A 213 -3.14 8.12 14.63
N LYS A 214 -4.35 8.12 15.22
CA LYS A 214 -4.98 9.33 15.72
C LYS A 214 -4.30 9.82 17.00
N GLY A 215 -3.87 11.08 16.99
CA GLY A 215 -3.28 11.71 18.17
C GLY A 215 -1.77 11.54 18.29
N ILE A 216 -1.12 10.77 17.43
CA ILE A 216 0.33 10.68 17.36
C ILE A 216 0.88 11.83 16.51
N LYS A 217 1.93 12.47 17.03
CA LYS A 217 2.69 13.47 16.26
C LYS A 217 4.03 12.88 15.87
N GLU A 218 4.52 13.29 14.69
CA GLU A 218 5.84 12.90 14.23
C GLU A 218 6.91 13.43 15.21
N ASP A 219 7.98 12.65 15.35
CA ASP A 219 9.06 12.86 16.32
C ASP A 219 8.61 12.85 17.79
N GLU A 220 7.36 12.51 18.07
CA GLU A 220 6.91 12.29 19.43
C GLU A 220 7.50 11.00 19.99
N VAL A 221 7.95 11.06 21.23
CA VAL A 221 8.43 9.88 21.95
C VAL A 221 7.22 9.06 22.39
N VAL A 222 7.01 7.93 21.74
CA VAL A 222 5.94 7.00 22.07
C VAL A 222 6.48 6.02 23.11
N PHE A 223 6.19 6.27 24.39
CA PHE A 223 6.44 5.30 25.45
C PHE A 223 5.31 4.27 25.50
N ARG A 224 5.71 3.06 25.72
CA ARG A 224 4.84 1.98 26.13
C ARG A 224 5.07 1.67 27.60
#